data_d83cd207ed3decd130645f1ab5574a8f
#
_entry.id   d83cd207ed3decd130645f1ab5574a8f
#
_cell.length_a   1.000
_cell.length_b   1.000
_cell.length_c   1.000
_cell.angle_alpha   90.00
_cell.angle_beta   90.00
_cell.angle_gamma   90.00
#
_symmetry.space_group_name_H-M   'P 1'
#
loop_
_entity.id
_entity.type
_entity.pdbx_description
1 polymer ?
#
loop_
_entity_poly.entity_id
_entity_poly.type
_entity_poly.pdbx_seq_one_letter_code
_entity_poly.pdbx_strand_id
1 'polypeptide(L)'
;RVIPEDALCASLKTNVLEFSAANEGKWGNRIQVSFSTVTKRKMQLLEKTGETSYIAKSVDGFKEGDLVKSGEEYNRIQMIYDNVVTFEKPFEYEVVDNNIIPKVFVYLVETDVLVRYNDEAEVYNGLSFNPASSNYIVTKMDKSGLVKVTAVSNLDEIMNPIFAILGEEKTSGSVILSGGSDGSISKVNAGTFIGEDNGPGQRTGIQAFVENNAVSMMAVPGITIPEVVVSLVGHCEVMKNRVAVLDMPENMAKTKDLIEEHDLAIFSLGSFEDCIRKKT
;
A
#
# COMPACT_ATOMS: atom_id res chain seq x y z
N ARG A 1 9.41 14.43 3.57
CA ARG A 1 10.41 13.94 2.62
C ARG A 1 10.34 14.79 1.35
N VAL A 2 11.47 15.25 0.87
CA VAL A 2 11.60 15.92 -0.44
C VAL A 2 11.80 14.84 -1.49
N ILE A 3 10.93 14.80 -2.51
CA ILE A 3 10.91 13.75 -3.53
C ILE A 3 11.16 14.42 -4.88
N PRO A 4 12.29 14.12 -5.57
CA PRO A 4 12.54 14.60 -6.93
C PRO A 4 11.45 14.14 -7.90
N GLU A 5 11.19 14.96 -8.93
CA GLU A 5 10.16 14.65 -9.94
C GLU A 5 10.41 13.36 -10.73
N ASP A 6 11.68 12.93 -10.82
CA ASP A 6 12.11 11.71 -11.49
C ASP A 6 12.34 10.52 -10.53
N ALA A 7 11.91 10.65 -9.28
CA ALA A 7 11.89 9.53 -8.35
C ALA A 7 10.80 8.52 -8.72
N LEU A 8 11.09 7.23 -8.55
CA LEU A 8 10.20 6.15 -8.96
C LEU A 8 9.94 5.19 -7.80
N CYS A 9 8.70 4.72 -7.69
CA CYS A 9 8.37 3.60 -6.83
C CYS A 9 8.93 2.29 -7.41
N ALA A 10 9.48 1.45 -6.55
CA ALA A 10 9.74 0.07 -6.92
C ALA A 10 8.40 -0.64 -7.14
N SER A 11 8.31 -1.43 -8.17
CA SER A 11 7.07 -2.16 -8.48
C SER A 11 7.35 -3.58 -8.97
N LEU A 12 6.33 -4.41 -8.91
CA LEU A 12 6.24 -5.70 -9.56
C LEU A 12 4.86 -5.85 -10.14
N LYS A 13 4.80 -6.01 -11.45
CA LYS A 13 3.57 -6.31 -12.16
C LYS A 13 3.53 -7.79 -12.53
N THR A 14 2.52 -8.48 -12.04
CA THR A 14 2.19 -9.86 -12.42
C THR A 14 1.02 -9.84 -13.42
N ASN A 15 0.57 -11.00 -13.87
CA ASN A 15 -0.60 -11.08 -14.76
C ASN A 15 -1.90 -10.61 -14.09
N VAL A 16 -1.95 -10.59 -12.76
CA VAL A 16 -3.21 -10.42 -12.00
C VAL A 16 -3.16 -9.29 -10.99
N LEU A 17 -1.99 -9.02 -10.40
CA LEU A 17 -1.78 -7.99 -9.39
C LEU A 17 -0.54 -7.16 -9.73
N GLU A 18 -0.60 -5.89 -9.39
CA GLU A 18 0.55 -5.02 -9.35
C GLU A 18 0.83 -4.61 -7.90
N PHE A 19 2.06 -4.84 -7.48
CA PHE A 19 2.59 -4.41 -6.19
C PHE A 19 3.51 -3.22 -6.43
N SER A 20 3.29 -2.13 -5.74
CA SER A 20 4.20 -0.98 -5.75
C SER A 20 4.61 -0.63 -4.33
N ALA A 21 5.84 -0.16 -4.15
CA ALA A 21 6.27 0.37 -2.87
C ALA A 21 5.37 1.56 -2.46
N ALA A 22 5.12 1.71 -1.18
CA ALA A 22 4.24 2.77 -0.66
C ALA A 22 4.71 4.18 -1.02
N ASN A 23 6.01 4.35 -1.27
CA ASN A 23 6.63 5.62 -1.67
C ASN A 23 7.79 5.38 -2.62
N GLU A 24 8.21 6.44 -3.31
CA GLU A 24 9.35 6.45 -4.22
C GLU A 24 10.67 6.18 -3.48
N GLY A 25 11.64 5.67 -4.20
CA GLY A 25 13.02 5.51 -3.75
C GLY A 25 13.56 4.10 -3.92
N LYS A 26 14.88 4.00 -3.86
CA LYS A 26 15.63 2.74 -3.93
C LYS A 26 15.32 1.77 -2.79
N TRP A 27 14.77 2.25 -1.68
CA TRP A 27 14.40 1.43 -0.54
C TRP A 27 13.42 0.33 -0.93
N GLY A 28 12.47 0.65 -1.83
CA GLY A 28 11.46 -0.28 -2.31
C GLY A 28 12.02 -1.48 -3.06
N ASN A 29 13.22 -1.39 -3.65
CA ASN A 29 13.89 -2.51 -4.32
C ASN A 29 14.34 -3.62 -3.36
N ARG A 30 14.20 -3.42 -2.05
CA ARG A 30 14.50 -4.42 -1.01
C ARG A 30 13.24 -5.03 -0.42
N ILE A 31 12.06 -4.62 -0.88
CA ILE A 31 10.80 -5.21 -0.42
C ILE A 31 10.65 -6.58 -1.07
N GLN A 32 10.48 -7.59 -0.22
CA GLN A 32 10.15 -8.95 -0.62
C GLN A 32 8.70 -9.23 -0.27
N VAL A 33 7.95 -9.77 -1.23
CA VAL A 33 6.57 -10.23 -1.03
C VAL A 33 6.54 -11.73 -1.22
N SER A 34 6.13 -12.46 -0.20
CA SER A 34 6.02 -13.91 -0.21
C SER A 34 4.56 -14.32 -0.15
N PHE A 35 4.21 -15.35 -0.89
CA PHE A 35 2.86 -15.88 -1.03
C PHE A 35 2.83 -17.34 -0.69
N SER A 36 1.76 -17.80 -0.06
CA SER A 36 1.49 -19.22 0.14
C SER A 36 -0.01 -19.51 0.06
N THR A 37 -0.36 -20.62 -0.61
CA THR A 37 -1.74 -21.11 -0.63
C THR A 37 -2.09 -21.75 0.71
N VAL A 38 -3.26 -21.45 1.21
CA VAL A 38 -3.80 -21.98 2.47
C VAL A 38 -5.17 -22.56 2.23
N THR A 39 -5.42 -23.72 2.85
CA THR A 39 -6.68 -24.49 2.71
C THR A 39 -7.18 -24.92 4.08
N LYS A 40 -7.43 -23.94 4.97
CA LYS A 40 -7.83 -24.21 6.37
C LYS A 40 -9.29 -24.61 6.52
N ARG A 41 -10.19 -24.04 5.71
CA ARG A 41 -11.62 -24.30 5.76
C ARG A 41 -12.02 -25.36 4.75
N LYS A 42 -12.91 -26.25 5.13
CA LYS A 42 -13.42 -27.31 4.26
C LYS A 42 -14.90 -27.53 4.43
N MET A 43 -15.58 -27.91 3.34
CA MET A 43 -16.93 -28.45 3.34
C MET A 43 -16.89 -29.90 2.88
N GLN A 44 -17.78 -30.72 3.40
CA GLN A 44 -17.99 -32.10 2.95
C GLN A 44 -19.17 -32.14 1.98
N LEU A 45 -18.96 -32.64 0.77
CA LEU A 45 -20.03 -32.94 -0.17
C LEU A 45 -20.64 -34.29 0.17
N LEU A 46 -21.98 -34.38 0.13
CA LEU A 46 -22.75 -35.58 0.49
C LEU A 46 -23.39 -36.22 -0.73
N GLU A 47 -24.13 -35.44 -1.51
CA GLU A 47 -24.95 -35.92 -2.62
C GLU A 47 -24.73 -35.02 -3.85
N LYS A 48 -24.82 -35.60 -5.04
CA LYS A 48 -24.84 -34.87 -6.30
C LYS A 48 -26.30 -34.68 -6.73
N THR A 49 -26.74 -33.43 -6.87
CA THR A 49 -28.12 -33.06 -7.20
C THR A 49 -28.31 -32.53 -8.60
N GLY A 50 -27.21 -32.17 -9.27
CA GLY A 50 -27.19 -31.66 -10.64
C GLY A 50 -25.84 -31.91 -11.27
N GLU A 51 -25.60 -31.37 -12.47
CA GLU A 51 -24.33 -31.50 -13.16
C GLU A 51 -23.18 -30.89 -12.35
N THR A 52 -23.38 -29.67 -11.84
CA THR A 52 -22.42 -28.90 -11.04
C THR A 52 -22.91 -28.63 -9.62
N SER A 53 -24.06 -29.20 -9.20
CA SER A 53 -24.68 -28.90 -7.92
C SER A 53 -24.60 -30.08 -6.97
N TYR A 54 -24.32 -29.79 -5.71
CA TYR A 54 -24.07 -30.77 -4.66
C TYR A 54 -24.71 -30.34 -3.33
N ILE A 55 -25.20 -31.27 -2.54
CA ILE A 55 -25.55 -31.04 -1.14
C ILE A 55 -24.28 -31.13 -0.31
N ALA A 56 -23.97 -30.08 0.45
CA ALA A 56 -22.90 -30.05 1.41
C ALA A 56 -23.42 -30.30 2.84
N LYS A 57 -22.60 -30.87 3.70
CA LYS A 57 -22.92 -31.05 5.13
C LYS A 57 -23.12 -29.74 5.87
N SER A 58 -22.31 -28.72 5.55
CA SER A 58 -22.39 -27.33 5.98
C SER A 58 -21.63 -26.46 4.97
N VAL A 59 -22.13 -25.26 4.75
CA VAL A 59 -21.53 -24.23 3.88
C VAL A 59 -20.95 -23.07 4.69
N ASP A 60 -20.86 -23.20 6.01
CA ASP A 60 -20.40 -22.13 6.90
C ASP A 60 -19.00 -21.64 6.54
N GLY A 61 -18.90 -20.32 6.34
CA GLY A 61 -17.65 -19.65 5.99
C GLY A 61 -17.29 -19.69 4.50
N PHE A 62 -18.19 -20.22 3.65
CA PHE A 62 -18.09 -20.16 2.19
C PHE A 62 -19.07 -19.13 1.62
N LYS A 63 -18.73 -18.54 0.50
CA LYS A 63 -19.53 -17.53 -0.21
C LYS A 63 -19.50 -17.77 -1.72
N GLU A 64 -20.48 -17.23 -2.40
CA GLU A 64 -20.48 -17.15 -3.85
C GLU A 64 -19.24 -16.38 -4.34
N GLY A 65 -18.62 -16.85 -5.40
CA GLY A 65 -17.37 -16.33 -5.93
C GLY A 65 -16.11 -16.88 -5.25
N ASP A 66 -16.23 -17.63 -4.15
CA ASP A 66 -15.05 -18.19 -3.46
C ASP A 66 -14.38 -19.26 -4.31
N LEU A 67 -13.06 -19.18 -4.36
CA LEU A 67 -12.20 -20.18 -4.97
C LEU A 67 -12.04 -21.36 -4.03
N VAL A 68 -12.22 -22.55 -4.57
CA VAL A 68 -12.15 -23.81 -3.81
C VAL A 68 -11.28 -24.83 -4.51
N LYS A 69 -10.81 -25.83 -3.76
CA LYS A 69 -9.97 -26.91 -4.27
C LYS A 69 -10.42 -28.25 -3.71
N SER A 70 -10.43 -29.27 -4.56
CA SER A 70 -10.59 -30.67 -4.15
C SER A 70 -9.50 -31.52 -4.83
N GLY A 71 -8.66 -32.18 -4.04
CA GLY A 71 -7.45 -32.78 -4.59
C GLY A 71 -6.56 -31.73 -5.26
N GLU A 72 -6.23 -31.92 -6.53
CA GLU A 72 -5.49 -30.94 -7.34
C GLU A 72 -6.38 -30.03 -8.21
N GLU A 73 -7.70 -30.27 -8.18
CA GLU A 73 -8.66 -29.55 -9.00
C GLU A 73 -9.16 -28.28 -8.33
N TYR A 74 -9.01 -27.14 -9.01
CA TYR A 74 -9.56 -25.85 -8.59
C TYR A 74 -10.91 -25.60 -9.24
N ASN A 75 -11.81 -25.00 -8.47
CA ASN A 75 -13.14 -24.64 -8.92
C ASN A 75 -13.60 -23.36 -8.21
N ARG A 76 -14.72 -22.80 -8.63
CA ARG A 76 -15.31 -21.61 -8.02
C ARG A 76 -16.76 -21.89 -7.65
N ILE A 77 -17.18 -21.36 -6.50
CA ILE A 77 -18.58 -21.42 -6.07
C ILE A 77 -19.36 -20.39 -6.89
N GLN A 78 -20.33 -20.87 -7.66
CA GLN A 78 -21.22 -20.02 -8.44
C GLN A 78 -22.43 -19.55 -7.63
N MET A 79 -23.01 -20.45 -6.83
CA MET A 79 -24.20 -20.16 -6.03
C MET A 79 -24.22 -21.03 -4.78
N ILE A 80 -24.76 -20.48 -3.71
CA ILE A 80 -25.10 -21.20 -2.46
C ILE A 80 -26.56 -20.93 -2.13
N TYR A 81 -27.35 -22.01 -2.01
CA TYR A 81 -28.73 -21.94 -1.53
C TYR A 81 -28.95 -23.01 -0.45
N ASP A 82 -29.20 -22.60 0.79
CA ASP A 82 -29.16 -23.47 1.96
C ASP A 82 -27.83 -24.26 2.01
N ASN A 83 -27.93 -25.60 1.96
CA ASN A 83 -26.76 -26.48 1.89
C ASN A 83 -26.46 -26.98 0.47
N VAL A 84 -27.12 -26.45 -0.55
CA VAL A 84 -26.83 -26.78 -1.95
C VAL A 84 -25.78 -25.80 -2.48
N VAL A 85 -24.67 -26.33 -2.96
CA VAL A 85 -23.57 -25.55 -3.56
C VAL A 85 -23.47 -25.89 -5.03
N THR A 86 -23.48 -24.86 -5.87
CA THR A 86 -23.26 -24.99 -7.32
C THR A 86 -21.89 -24.44 -7.65
N PHE A 87 -21.10 -25.20 -8.37
CA PHE A 87 -19.77 -24.82 -8.84
C PHE A 87 -19.79 -24.45 -10.31
N GLU A 88 -18.75 -23.74 -10.79
CA GLU A 88 -18.62 -23.37 -12.21
C GLU A 88 -18.45 -24.61 -13.10
N LYS A 89 -17.77 -25.63 -12.59
CA LYS A 89 -17.48 -26.88 -13.31
C LYS A 89 -17.90 -28.08 -12.47
N PRO A 90 -18.27 -29.21 -13.08
CA PRO A 90 -18.51 -30.42 -12.33
C PRO A 90 -17.21 -30.94 -11.71
N PHE A 91 -17.30 -31.49 -10.52
CA PHE A 91 -16.25 -32.33 -9.96
C PHE A 91 -16.48 -33.78 -10.36
N GLU A 92 -15.43 -34.51 -10.66
CA GLU A 92 -15.48 -35.93 -10.99
C GLU A 92 -15.36 -36.77 -9.70
N TYR A 93 -16.49 -37.18 -9.15
CA TYR A 93 -16.55 -38.08 -7.99
C TYR A 93 -17.35 -39.34 -8.31
N GLU A 94 -17.01 -40.45 -7.62
CA GLU A 94 -17.81 -41.64 -7.67
C GLU A 94 -19.14 -41.39 -6.95
N VAL A 95 -20.27 -41.65 -7.63
CA VAL A 95 -21.63 -41.43 -7.14
C VAL A 95 -22.38 -42.73 -7.21
N VAL A 96 -22.89 -43.18 -6.07
CA VAL A 96 -23.77 -44.35 -5.95
C VAL A 96 -25.09 -43.93 -5.31
N ASP A 97 -26.20 -44.13 -6.01
CA ASP A 97 -27.52 -43.67 -5.58
C ASP A 97 -27.57 -42.21 -5.14
N ASN A 98 -26.97 -41.31 -5.94
CA ASN A 98 -26.73 -39.88 -5.68
C ASN A 98 -25.77 -39.54 -4.52
N ASN A 99 -25.31 -40.54 -3.76
CA ASN A 99 -24.35 -40.33 -2.69
C ASN A 99 -22.93 -40.36 -3.23
N ILE A 100 -22.08 -39.44 -2.72
CA ILE A 100 -20.67 -39.34 -3.09
C ILE A 100 -19.88 -40.29 -2.18
N ILE A 101 -19.17 -41.24 -2.78
CA ILE A 101 -18.33 -42.23 -2.11
C ILE A 101 -16.96 -42.29 -2.79
N PRO A 102 -15.83 -42.20 -2.06
CA PRO A 102 -15.72 -41.96 -0.60
C PRO A 102 -16.06 -40.51 -0.23
N LYS A 103 -16.03 -40.18 1.06
CA LYS A 103 -16.27 -38.82 1.55
C LYS A 103 -15.31 -37.82 0.88
N VAL A 104 -15.87 -36.84 0.21
CA VAL A 104 -15.13 -35.80 -0.49
C VAL A 104 -15.18 -34.49 0.29
N PHE A 105 -14.02 -33.86 0.39
CA PHE A 105 -13.90 -32.54 0.98
C PHE A 105 -13.44 -31.53 -0.07
N VAL A 106 -14.12 -30.39 -0.08
CA VAL A 106 -13.75 -29.21 -0.86
C VAL A 106 -13.20 -28.17 0.11
N TYR A 107 -12.05 -27.63 -0.19
CA TYR A 107 -11.32 -26.69 0.65
C TYR A 107 -11.41 -25.27 0.08
N LEU A 108 -11.66 -24.30 0.94
CA LEU A 108 -11.55 -22.88 0.59
C LEU A 108 -10.08 -22.56 0.29
N VAL A 109 -9.81 -21.97 -0.85
CA VAL A 109 -8.47 -21.52 -1.24
C VAL A 109 -8.28 -20.06 -0.83
N GLU A 110 -7.37 -19.85 0.10
CA GLU A 110 -6.94 -18.53 0.56
C GLU A 110 -5.44 -18.37 0.32
N THR A 111 -4.95 -17.14 0.36
CA THR A 111 -3.53 -16.83 0.18
C THR A 111 -3.02 -16.07 1.40
N ASP A 112 -2.00 -16.59 2.05
CA ASP A 112 -1.24 -15.84 3.04
C ASP A 112 -0.15 -15.02 2.32
N VAL A 113 -0.02 -13.76 2.70
CA VAL A 113 0.98 -12.83 2.12
C VAL A 113 1.85 -12.29 3.25
N LEU A 114 3.17 -12.36 3.06
CA LEU A 114 4.17 -11.77 3.92
C LEU A 114 4.94 -10.72 3.14
N VAL A 115 4.83 -9.47 3.55
CA VAL A 115 5.64 -8.36 3.03
C VAL A 115 6.77 -8.10 4.01
N ARG A 116 8.00 -8.08 3.53
CA ARG A 116 9.19 -7.87 4.37
C ARG A 116 10.08 -6.78 3.79
N TYR A 117 10.52 -5.90 4.66
CA TYR A 117 11.53 -4.88 4.37
C TYR A 117 12.49 -4.78 5.55
N ASN A 118 13.76 -5.17 5.38
CA ASN A 118 14.75 -5.30 6.46
C ASN A 118 14.17 -6.11 7.65
N ASP A 119 14.09 -5.49 8.83
CA ASP A 119 13.57 -6.10 10.06
C ASP A 119 12.04 -5.91 10.22
N GLU A 120 11.41 -5.13 9.35
CA GLU A 120 9.97 -4.93 9.34
C GLU A 120 9.27 -6.02 8.54
N ALA A 121 8.16 -6.52 9.06
CA ALA A 121 7.35 -7.51 8.38
C ALA A 121 5.86 -7.27 8.64
N GLU A 122 5.09 -7.31 7.57
CA GLU A 122 3.62 -7.27 7.61
C GLU A 122 3.08 -8.63 7.18
N VAL A 123 2.16 -9.19 7.95
CA VAL A 123 1.58 -10.51 7.71
C VAL A 123 0.08 -10.37 7.45
N TYR A 124 -0.36 -10.88 6.32
CA TYR A 124 -1.75 -10.92 5.90
C TYR A 124 -2.16 -12.37 5.69
N ASN A 125 -3.05 -12.87 6.55
CA ASN A 125 -3.48 -14.27 6.51
C ASN A 125 -4.88 -14.41 5.92
N GLY A 126 -5.09 -15.47 5.13
CA GLY A 126 -6.38 -15.86 4.61
C GLY A 126 -6.98 -14.83 3.65
N LEU A 127 -6.15 -14.26 2.78
CA LEU A 127 -6.61 -13.33 1.74
C LEU A 127 -7.35 -14.08 0.64
N SER A 128 -8.46 -13.48 0.19
CA SER A 128 -9.31 -14.00 -0.88
C SER A 128 -9.10 -13.22 -2.18
N PHE A 129 -9.21 -13.90 -3.30
CA PHE A 129 -9.29 -13.30 -4.62
C PHE A 129 -10.74 -12.95 -5.03
N ASN A 130 -11.72 -13.30 -4.21
CA ASN A 130 -13.13 -12.93 -4.39
C ASN A 130 -13.36 -11.48 -3.95
N PRO A 131 -13.73 -10.53 -4.84
CA PRO A 131 -13.99 -9.14 -4.49
C PRO A 131 -15.12 -8.94 -3.48
N ALA A 132 -16.09 -9.88 -3.42
CA ALA A 132 -17.18 -9.86 -2.45
C ALA A 132 -16.74 -10.32 -1.04
N SER A 133 -15.52 -10.86 -0.91
CA SER A 133 -14.97 -11.28 0.38
C SER A 133 -14.55 -10.10 1.23
N SER A 134 -14.84 -10.15 2.53
CA SER A 134 -14.30 -9.19 3.51
C SER A 134 -12.77 -9.27 3.64
N ASN A 135 -12.17 -10.37 3.14
CA ASN A 135 -10.72 -10.57 3.11
C ASN A 135 -10.13 -10.40 1.70
N TYR A 136 -10.80 -9.64 0.84
CA TYR A 136 -10.30 -9.37 -0.51
C TYR A 136 -8.89 -8.76 -0.46
N ILE A 137 -7.96 -9.36 -1.21
CA ILE A 137 -6.53 -9.05 -1.15
C ILE A 137 -6.23 -7.57 -1.36
N VAL A 138 -6.84 -6.93 -2.36
CA VAL A 138 -6.61 -5.51 -2.67
C VAL A 138 -7.05 -4.62 -1.51
N THR A 139 -8.27 -4.82 -0.99
CA THR A 139 -8.82 -4.01 0.10
C THR A 139 -8.07 -4.21 1.42
N LYS A 140 -7.62 -5.45 1.70
CA LYS A 140 -6.88 -5.74 2.93
C LYS A 140 -5.47 -5.15 2.91
N MET A 141 -4.81 -5.21 1.78
CA MET A 141 -3.44 -4.70 1.63
C MET A 141 -3.37 -3.19 1.38
N ASP A 142 -4.50 -2.50 1.16
CA ASP A 142 -4.57 -1.03 1.12
C ASP A 142 -4.09 -0.37 2.41
N LYS A 143 -4.12 -1.10 3.54
CA LYS A 143 -3.63 -0.65 4.84
C LYS A 143 -2.13 -0.88 5.06
N SER A 144 -1.42 -1.46 4.09
CA SER A 144 0.01 -1.68 4.19
C SER A 144 0.79 -0.37 4.22
N GLY A 145 1.75 -0.28 5.12
CA GLY A 145 2.73 0.81 5.16
C GLY A 145 3.89 0.62 4.19
N LEU A 146 4.08 -0.59 3.67
CA LEU A 146 5.20 -0.95 2.81
C LEU A 146 4.84 -1.00 1.33
N VAL A 147 3.64 -1.52 1.00
CA VAL A 147 3.23 -1.72 -0.40
C VAL A 147 1.79 -1.28 -0.66
N LYS A 148 1.52 -0.89 -1.89
CA LYS A 148 0.17 -0.74 -2.45
C LYS A 148 -0.08 -1.86 -3.43
N VAL A 149 -1.31 -2.40 -3.44
CA VAL A 149 -1.68 -3.51 -4.32
C VAL A 149 -2.89 -3.13 -5.16
N THR A 150 -2.79 -3.32 -6.45
CA THR A 150 -3.89 -3.08 -7.39
C THR A 150 -4.15 -4.31 -8.25
N ALA A 151 -5.40 -4.56 -8.60
CA ALA A 151 -5.75 -5.60 -9.55
C ALA A 151 -5.47 -5.13 -10.98
N VAL A 152 -4.77 -5.95 -11.75
CA VAL A 152 -4.43 -5.70 -13.16
C VAL A 152 -5.44 -6.37 -14.08
N SER A 153 -6.03 -7.46 -13.64
CA SER A 153 -7.04 -8.22 -14.36
C SER A 153 -8.22 -8.56 -13.45
N ASN A 154 -9.26 -9.14 -14.05
CA ASN A 154 -10.40 -9.65 -13.29
C ASN A 154 -9.94 -10.84 -12.44
N LEU A 155 -9.96 -10.67 -11.11
CA LEU A 155 -9.54 -11.71 -10.18
C LEU A 155 -10.57 -12.84 -10.06
N ASP A 156 -11.81 -12.61 -10.50
CA ASP A 156 -12.87 -13.64 -10.49
C ASP A 156 -12.61 -14.80 -11.47
N GLU A 157 -11.73 -14.59 -12.45
CA GLU A 157 -11.40 -15.62 -13.46
C GLU A 157 -10.20 -16.50 -13.05
N ILE A 158 -9.55 -16.18 -11.92
CA ILE A 158 -8.33 -16.86 -11.50
C ILE A 158 -8.66 -18.14 -10.77
N MET A 159 -8.17 -19.27 -11.28
CA MET A 159 -8.34 -20.58 -10.65
C MET A 159 -7.17 -20.97 -9.74
N ASN A 160 -5.94 -20.57 -10.05
CA ASN A 160 -4.77 -20.81 -9.21
C ASN A 160 -4.05 -19.49 -8.91
N PRO A 161 -4.24 -18.91 -7.72
CA PRO A 161 -3.67 -17.61 -7.37
C PRO A 161 -2.14 -17.57 -7.46
N ILE A 162 -1.46 -18.59 -6.95
CA ILE A 162 0.01 -18.62 -6.93
C ILE A 162 0.57 -18.74 -8.35
N PHE A 163 -0.04 -19.59 -9.17
CA PHE A 163 0.31 -19.68 -10.58
C PHE A 163 0.10 -18.35 -11.32
N ALA A 164 -1.00 -17.68 -11.05
CA ALA A 164 -1.31 -16.40 -11.66
C ALA A 164 -0.32 -15.29 -11.26
N ILE A 165 0.21 -15.32 -10.04
CA ILE A 165 1.20 -14.37 -9.52
C ILE A 165 2.61 -14.73 -9.98
N LEU A 166 3.02 -15.98 -9.85
CA LEU A 166 4.41 -16.41 -10.02
C LEU A 166 4.72 -17.00 -11.41
N GLY A 167 3.68 -17.38 -12.17
CA GLY A 167 3.83 -18.07 -13.45
C GLY A 167 4.30 -19.53 -13.34
N GLU A 168 4.30 -20.10 -12.14
CA GLU A 168 4.79 -21.45 -11.87
C GLU A 168 3.77 -22.23 -11.01
N GLU A 169 3.63 -23.53 -11.27
CA GLU A 169 2.78 -24.43 -10.48
C GLU A 169 3.44 -24.74 -9.12
N LYS A 170 3.33 -23.80 -8.21
CA LYS A 170 3.81 -23.88 -6.84
C LYS A 170 2.70 -23.57 -5.84
N THR A 171 2.86 -24.00 -4.61
CA THR A 171 1.96 -23.63 -3.49
C THR A 171 2.46 -22.43 -2.70
N SER A 172 3.70 -22.00 -2.96
CA SER A 172 4.32 -20.84 -2.32
C SER A 172 5.48 -20.30 -3.16
N GLY A 173 5.79 -19.02 -2.96
CA GLY A 173 6.96 -18.39 -3.57
C GLY A 173 7.12 -16.97 -3.08
N SER A 174 8.17 -16.32 -3.54
CA SER A 174 8.47 -14.94 -3.20
C SER A 174 8.99 -14.17 -4.39
N VAL A 175 8.72 -12.88 -4.39
CA VAL A 175 9.14 -11.92 -5.40
C VAL A 175 9.75 -10.69 -4.72
N ILE A 176 10.60 -9.97 -5.44
CA ILE A 176 11.22 -8.73 -4.96
C ILE A 176 10.80 -7.61 -5.91
N LEU A 177 10.40 -6.48 -5.35
CA LEU A 177 10.08 -5.29 -6.13
C LEU A 177 11.36 -4.70 -6.75
N SER A 178 11.23 -4.03 -7.88
CA SER A 178 12.36 -3.45 -8.61
C SER A 178 11.99 -2.13 -9.29
N GLY A 179 12.97 -1.42 -9.84
CA GLY A 179 12.76 -0.18 -10.58
C GLY A 179 12.61 1.07 -9.71
N GLY A 180 12.68 0.94 -8.37
CA GLY A 180 12.66 2.09 -7.48
C GLY A 180 13.90 2.96 -7.60
N SER A 181 13.70 4.28 -7.63
CA SER A 181 14.77 5.29 -7.76
C SER A 181 14.52 6.46 -6.81
N ASP A 182 15.60 6.94 -6.20
CA ASP A 182 15.56 8.16 -5.37
C ASP A 182 15.44 9.43 -6.21
N GLY A 183 15.54 9.30 -7.55
CA GLY A 183 15.60 10.43 -8.47
C GLY A 183 16.93 11.17 -8.44
N SER A 184 16.99 12.29 -9.14
CA SER A 184 18.20 13.12 -9.30
C SER A 184 18.06 14.41 -8.51
N ILE A 185 19.12 14.80 -7.80
CA ILE A 185 19.14 16.07 -7.05
C ILE A 185 18.93 17.28 -7.96
N SER A 186 19.32 17.19 -9.24
CA SER A 186 19.10 18.22 -10.24
C SER A 186 17.61 18.42 -10.63
N LYS A 187 16.74 17.50 -10.24
CA LYS A 187 15.28 17.56 -10.43
C LYS A 187 14.55 18.05 -9.18
N VAL A 188 15.28 18.39 -8.14
CA VAL A 188 14.71 19.03 -6.95
C VAL A 188 14.66 20.53 -7.21
N ASN A 189 13.49 21.11 -7.19
CA ASN A 189 13.25 22.54 -7.40
C ASN A 189 12.53 23.16 -6.19
N ALA A 190 12.25 24.46 -6.25
CA ALA A 190 11.55 25.17 -5.17
C ALA A 190 10.21 24.51 -4.83
N GLY A 191 9.43 24.12 -5.84
CA GLY A 191 8.13 23.44 -5.65
C GLY A 191 8.24 22.14 -4.88
N THR A 192 9.33 21.37 -5.07
CA THR A 192 9.57 20.12 -4.33
C THR A 192 9.71 20.36 -2.82
N PHE A 193 10.31 21.47 -2.41
CA PHE A 193 10.43 21.85 -0.99
C PHE A 193 9.15 22.46 -0.45
N ILE A 194 8.52 23.38 -1.22
CA ILE A 194 7.28 24.07 -0.83
C ILE A 194 6.16 23.05 -0.66
N GLY A 195 6.05 22.13 -1.61
CA GLY A 195 5.03 21.09 -1.63
C GLY A 195 3.64 21.59 -2.02
N GLU A 196 2.66 20.71 -1.91
CA GLU A 196 1.27 20.93 -2.29
C GLU A 196 0.35 20.69 -1.10
N ASP A 197 -0.73 21.47 -1.02
CA ASP A 197 -1.83 21.26 -0.06
C ASP A 197 -2.98 20.52 -0.75
N ASN A 198 -2.88 19.21 -0.81
CA ASN A 198 -3.91 18.33 -1.37
C ASN A 198 -4.92 17.85 -0.29
N GLY A 199 -4.98 18.57 0.83
CA GLY A 199 -5.84 18.25 1.97
C GLY A 199 -5.17 17.36 3.02
N PRO A 200 -5.90 17.06 4.12
CA PRO A 200 -5.39 16.28 5.26
C PRO A 200 -4.80 14.93 4.84
N GLY A 201 -3.57 14.66 5.30
CA GLY A 201 -2.85 13.42 4.99
C GLY A 201 -2.29 13.31 3.56
N GLN A 202 -2.57 14.28 2.68
CA GLN A 202 -2.11 14.31 1.28
C GLN A 202 -1.11 15.45 1.02
N ARG A 203 -0.81 16.26 2.04
CA ARG A 203 0.12 17.38 1.94
C ARG A 203 1.57 16.93 1.77
N THR A 204 2.32 17.68 0.96
CA THR A 204 3.75 17.40 0.71
C THR A 204 4.62 18.60 1.10
N GLY A 205 5.96 18.42 1.11
CA GLY A 205 6.93 19.50 1.41
C GLY A 205 6.66 20.21 2.73
N ILE A 206 6.81 21.55 2.73
CA ILE A 206 6.55 22.42 3.89
C ILE A 206 5.06 22.32 4.31
N GLN A 207 4.14 22.15 3.36
CA GLN A 207 2.70 22.07 3.64
C GLN A 207 2.33 20.85 4.52
N ALA A 208 3.13 19.78 4.47
CA ALA A 208 2.90 18.58 5.28
C ALA A 208 2.94 18.86 6.81
N PHE A 209 3.54 19.98 7.22
CA PHE A 209 3.64 20.36 8.62
C PHE A 209 2.46 21.21 9.14
N VAL A 210 1.50 21.56 8.30
CA VAL A 210 0.32 22.37 8.70
C VAL A 210 -0.46 21.71 9.84
N GLU A 211 -0.58 20.40 9.83
CA GLU A 211 -1.33 19.65 10.86
C GLU A 211 -0.48 19.23 12.06
N ASN A 212 0.83 19.40 12.01
CA ASN A 212 1.72 18.97 13.06
C ASN A 212 2.03 20.10 14.05
N ASN A 213 1.23 20.22 15.09
CA ASN A 213 1.39 21.26 16.13
C ASN A 213 2.57 21.02 17.09
N ALA A 214 3.22 19.87 17.04
CA ALA A 214 4.38 19.55 17.88
C ALA A 214 5.68 20.19 17.36
N VAL A 215 5.69 20.67 16.12
CA VAL A 215 6.86 21.33 15.50
C VAL A 215 6.99 22.75 16.01
N SER A 216 8.12 23.09 16.63
CA SER A 216 8.46 24.42 17.13
C SER A 216 9.56 25.13 16.32
N MET A 217 10.36 24.39 15.56
CA MET A 217 11.40 24.93 14.68
C MET A 217 11.33 24.25 13.32
N MET A 218 11.51 25.00 12.25
CA MET A 218 11.59 24.51 10.88
C MET A 218 12.82 25.04 10.17
N ALA A 219 13.51 24.17 9.45
CA ALA A 219 14.65 24.51 8.62
C ALA A 219 14.64 23.66 7.35
N VAL A 220 15.22 24.20 6.28
CA VAL A 220 15.54 23.47 5.05
C VAL A 220 17.05 23.59 4.82
N PRO A 221 17.86 22.73 5.47
CA PRO A 221 19.31 22.88 5.49
C PRO A 221 19.93 22.85 4.10
N GLY A 222 20.85 23.80 3.85
CA GLY A 222 21.56 23.94 2.58
C GLY A 222 20.76 24.57 1.42
N ILE A 223 19.50 24.96 1.66
CA ILE A 223 18.62 25.53 0.64
C ILE A 223 18.46 27.05 0.87
N THR A 224 18.94 27.81 -0.08
CA THR A 224 18.91 29.30 -0.09
C THR A 224 18.06 29.85 -1.25
N ILE A 225 17.20 29.01 -1.84
CA ILE A 225 16.29 29.40 -2.94
C ILE A 225 15.26 30.37 -2.38
N PRO A 226 15.13 31.60 -2.92
CA PRO A 226 14.29 32.65 -2.34
C PRO A 226 12.83 32.22 -2.14
N GLU A 227 12.25 31.50 -3.10
CA GLU A 227 10.86 31.05 -3.05
C GLU A 227 10.62 30.06 -1.89
N VAL A 228 11.61 29.21 -1.58
CA VAL A 228 11.55 28.26 -0.46
C VAL A 228 11.65 29.00 0.87
N VAL A 229 12.57 29.98 0.95
CA VAL A 229 12.77 30.83 2.14
C VAL A 229 11.47 31.58 2.45
N VAL A 230 10.89 32.26 1.47
CA VAL A 230 9.61 33.01 1.63
C VAL A 230 8.49 32.09 2.06
N SER A 231 8.39 30.90 1.47
CA SER A 231 7.36 29.93 1.84
C SER A 231 7.55 29.40 3.26
N LEU A 232 8.78 29.13 3.69
CA LEU A 232 9.09 28.67 5.04
C LEU A 232 8.74 29.73 6.10
N VAL A 233 9.12 30.99 5.85
CA VAL A 233 8.81 32.13 6.73
C VAL A 233 7.29 32.32 6.80
N GLY A 234 6.60 32.41 5.66
CA GLY A 234 5.15 32.57 5.60
C GLY A 234 4.40 31.46 6.30
N HIS A 235 4.87 30.21 6.17
CA HIS A 235 4.31 29.08 6.91
C HIS A 235 4.44 29.28 8.45
N CYS A 236 5.61 29.70 8.93
CA CYS A 236 5.83 29.95 10.36
C CYS A 236 4.97 31.12 10.87
N GLU A 237 4.81 32.20 10.08
CA GLU A 237 3.96 33.34 10.40
C GLU A 237 2.49 32.97 10.51
N VAL A 238 1.97 32.14 9.61
CA VAL A 238 0.58 31.65 9.63
C VAL A 238 0.36 30.76 10.86
N MET A 239 1.30 29.87 11.14
CA MET A 239 1.16 28.89 12.23
C MET A 239 1.37 29.51 13.62
N LYS A 240 2.16 30.59 13.77
CA LYS A 240 2.43 31.35 14.99
C LYS A 240 2.99 30.58 16.19
N ASN A 241 3.26 29.29 16.04
CA ASN A 241 3.77 28.40 17.09
C ASN A 241 5.16 27.84 16.79
N ARG A 242 5.82 28.34 15.72
CA ARG A 242 7.09 27.81 15.24
C ARG A 242 7.98 28.92 14.65
N VAL A 243 9.29 28.68 14.66
CA VAL A 243 10.32 29.60 14.16
C VAL A 243 10.98 28.99 12.93
N ALA A 244 11.22 29.81 11.90
CA ALA A 244 12.05 29.43 10.76
C ALA A 244 13.53 29.65 11.08
N VAL A 245 14.36 28.66 10.77
CA VAL A 245 15.83 28.76 10.80
C VAL A 245 16.29 28.73 9.33
N LEU A 246 16.97 29.79 8.90
CA LEU A 246 17.34 30.01 7.50
C LEU A 246 18.85 29.87 7.34
N ASP A 247 19.25 29.23 6.25
CA ASP A 247 20.66 29.25 5.80
C ASP A 247 20.89 30.43 4.88
N MET A 248 22.09 30.95 4.95
CA MET A 248 22.54 32.06 4.09
C MET A 248 23.27 31.55 2.86
N PRO A 249 23.17 32.24 1.71
CA PRO A 249 23.94 31.89 0.53
C PRO A 249 25.48 31.96 0.80
N GLU A 250 26.22 30.99 0.27
CA GLU A 250 27.64 30.75 0.54
C GLU A 250 28.53 31.95 0.19
N ASN A 251 28.14 32.83 -0.75
CA ASN A 251 28.95 33.94 -1.27
C ASN A 251 28.65 35.29 -0.65
N MET A 252 27.92 35.35 0.46
CA MET A 252 27.70 36.64 1.15
C MET A 252 28.92 37.09 1.90
N ALA A 253 29.69 37.94 1.25
CA ALA A 253 31.01 38.39 1.74
C ALA A 253 30.96 39.58 2.70
N LYS A 254 29.79 40.25 2.91
CA LYS A 254 29.70 41.47 3.72
C LYS A 254 28.44 41.49 4.59
N THR A 255 28.61 41.95 5.83
CA THR A 255 27.56 42.15 6.82
C THR A 255 26.36 42.97 6.30
N LYS A 256 26.58 43.86 5.34
CA LYS A 256 25.56 44.71 4.74
C LYS A 256 24.65 43.96 3.79
N ASP A 257 25.22 43.02 3.02
CA ASP A 257 24.44 42.13 2.13
C ASP A 257 23.59 41.15 2.96
N LEU A 258 24.14 40.76 4.12
CA LEU A 258 23.40 39.96 5.12
C LEU A 258 22.19 40.70 5.69
N ILE A 259 22.30 42.03 5.91
CA ILE A 259 21.19 42.84 6.45
C ILE A 259 20.11 43.09 5.40
N GLU A 260 20.46 43.32 4.13
CA GLU A 260 19.50 43.58 3.06
C GLU A 260 18.70 42.31 2.70
N GLU A 261 19.32 41.13 2.73
CA GLU A 261 18.58 39.88 2.55
C GLU A 261 17.87 39.39 3.82
N HIS A 262 18.36 39.86 4.98
CA HIS A 262 17.70 39.70 6.27
C HIS A 262 16.43 40.52 6.48
N ASP A 263 16.11 41.48 5.61
CA ASP A 263 14.80 42.13 5.71
C ASP A 263 13.65 41.13 5.63
N LEU A 264 13.82 40.03 4.92
CA LEU A 264 12.90 38.90 4.98
C LEU A 264 12.99 38.06 6.28
N ALA A 265 14.18 37.91 6.85
CA ALA A 265 14.39 37.16 8.10
C ALA A 265 14.12 38.02 9.35
N ILE A 266 14.27 39.34 9.29
CA ILE A 266 13.90 40.26 10.37
C ILE A 266 12.40 40.35 10.55
N PHE A 267 11.59 40.12 9.52
CA PHE A 267 10.13 39.96 9.69
C PHE A 267 9.75 38.76 10.58
N SER A 268 10.52 37.67 10.54
CA SER A 268 10.34 36.55 11.49
C SER A 268 10.96 36.86 12.86
N LEU A 269 12.04 37.62 12.94
CA LEU A 269 12.64 38.11 14.17
C LEU A 269 11.86 39.29 14.79
N GLY A 270 11.14 40.09 14.01
CA GLY A 270 10.22 41.11 14.50
C GLY A 270 9.16 40.51 15.43
N SER A 271 8.65 39.35 15.11
CA SER A 271 7.75 38.62 16.01
C SER A 271 8.46 38.10 17.27
N PHE A 272 9.77 37.83 17.22
CA PHE A 272 10.56 37.40 18.37
C PHE A 272 10.96 38.59 19.27
N GLU A 273 11.32 39.71 18.71
CA GLU A 273 11.55 40.99 19.47
C GLU A 273 10.26 41.51 20.11
N ASP A 274 9.12 41.43 19.42
CA ASP A 274 7.80 41.77 19.99
C ASP A 274 7.43 40.82 21.11
N CYS A 275 7.83 39.54 21.04
CA CYS A 275 7.64 38.59 22.13
C CYS A 275 8.53 38.88 23.36
N ILE A 276 9.75 39.39 23.12
CA ILE A 276 10.65 39.82 24.21
C ILE A 276 10.21 41.14 24.82
N ARG A 277 9.79 42.12 23.99
CA ARG A 277 9.29 43.41 24.47
C ARG A 277 8.00 43.37 25.24
N LYS A 278 7.16 42.35 25.03
CA LYS A 278 5.92 42.14 25.81
C LYS A 278 6.13 41.46 27.17
N LYS A 279 7.36 41.07 27.51
CA LYS A 279 7.70 40.47 28.80
C LYS A 279 8.54 41.37 29.72
N THR A 280 8.79 42.60 29.30
CA THR A 280 9.32 43.69 30.14
C THR A 280 8.25 44.76 30.28
#